data_cff3fedbe8e07d400af758a10909008e
#
_entry.id   cff3fedbe8e07d400af758a10909008e
#
_cell.length_a   1.000
_cell.length_b   1.000
_cell.length_c   1.000
_cell.angle_alpha   90.00
_cell.angle_beta   90.00
_cell.angle_gamma   90.00
#
_symmetry.space_group_name_H-M   'P 1'
#
loop_
_entity.id
_entity.type
_entity.pdbx_description
1 polymer ?
#
loop_
_entity_poly.entity_id
_entity_poly.type
_entity_poly.pdbx_seq_one_letter_code
_entity_poly.pdbx_strand_id
1 'polypeptide(L)'
;MRISSLTLLLASAILCTSALGQVHEVKMLTRSAHAGMVYEPDYLQIAPGDTVKFIPTQSGHNAASLPGVLPEGAQAFKGQINQETEQTFTVPGLYGIQCIPHLAMGMVMLIQVGEPSATAPVLPATLPKRALDRLNLALQSRQVAK
;
A
#
# COMPACT_ATOMS: atom_id res chain seq x y z
N MET A 1 -8.83 44.60 -53.36
CA MET A 1 -8.75 43.13 -53.16
C MET A 1 -8.53 42.92 -51.70
N ARG A 2 -9.57 42.52 -50.91
CA ARG A 2 -9.50 42.33 -49.44
C ARG A 2 -9.40 40.86 -49.19
N ILE A 3 -8.27 40.43 -48.59
CA ILE A 3 -8.04 39.05 -48.19
C ILE A 3 -8.49 38.93 -46.72
N SER A 4 -9.61 38.25 -46.49
CA SER A 4 -10.11 37.94 -45.17
C SER A 4 -9.37 36.72 -44.62
N SER A 5 -8.54 36.93 -43.59
CA SER A 5 -7.88 35.85 -42.86
C SER A 5 -8.89 35.16 -41.92
N LEU A 6 -9.22 33.92 -42.22
CA LEU A 6 -10.08 33.07 -41.40
C LEU A 6 -9.21 32.35 -40.38
N THR A 7 -9.23 32.80 -39.15
CA THR A 7 -8.51 32.18 -38.02
C THR A 7 -9.31 30.97 -37.52
N LEU A 8 -8.78 29.77 -37.76
CA LEU A 8 -9.36 28.52 -37.32
C LEU A 8 -8.91 28.26 -35.84
N LEU A 9 -9.82 28.47 -34.89
CA LEU A 9 -9.61 28.12 -33.50
C LEU A 9 -9.77 26.60 -33.34
N LEU A 10 -8.64 25.90 -33.11
CA LEU A 10 -8.63 24.49 -32.79
C LEU A 10 -8.90 24.34 -31.26
N ALA A 11 -10.13 23.96 -30.90
CA ALA A 11 -10.50 23.65 -29.51
C ALA A 11 -9.94 22.27 -29.16
N SER A 12 -8.84 22.23 -28.39
CA SER A 12 -8.34 20.99 -27.81
C SER A 12 -9.24 20.55 -26.65
N ALA A 13 -10.08 19.55 -26.89
CA ALA A 13 -10.83 18.87 -25.84
C ALA A 13 -9.86 18.01 -25.01
N ILE A 14 -9.58 18.44 -23.79
CA ILE A 14 -8.83 17.63 -22.81
C ILE A 14 -9.80 16.54 -22.33
N LEU A 15 -9.64 15.31 -22.84
CA LEU A 15 -10.30 14.13 -22.29
C LEU A 15 -9.69 13.86 -20.92
N CYS A 16 -10.41 14.21 -19.86
CA CYS A 16 -10.11 13.77 -18.50
C CYS A 16 -10.47 12.28 -18.39
N THR A 17 -9.51 11.38 -18.64
CA THR A 17 -9.69 9.95 -18.36
C THR A 17 -9.65 9.78 -16.85
N SER A 18 -10.79 9.46 -16.23
CA SER A 18 -10.85 8.99 -14.86
C SER A 18 -10.07 7.68 -14.79
N ALA A 19 -8.86 7.70 -14.23
CA ALA A 19 -8.12 6.47 -13.95
C ALA A 19 -8.92 5.70 -12.90
N LEU A 20 -9.49 4.56 -13.27
CA LEU A 20 -10.04 3.59 -12.34
C LEU A 20 -8.86 3.05 -11.53
N GLY A 21 -8.98 3.07 -10.19
CA GLY A 21 -7.93 2.51 -9.33
C GLY A 21 -7.66 1.04 -9.66
N GLN A 22 -6.39 0.65 -9.63
CA GLN A 22 -5.99 -0.74 -9.81
C GLN A 22 -6.27 -1.57 -8.55
N VAL A 23 -6.48 -2.88 -8.76
CA VAL A 23 -6.57 -3.85 -7.65
C VAL A 23 -5.27 -4.64 -7.58
N HIS A 24 -4.63 -4.62 -6.42
CA HIS A 24 -3.40 -5.33 -6.12
C HIS A 24 -3.69 -6.46 -5.14
N GLU A 25 -3.20 -7.65 -5.40
CA GLU A 25 -3.41 -8.80 -4.51
C GLU A 25 -2.23 -9.01 -3.58
N VAL A 26 -2.52 -9.29 -2.32
CA VAL A 26 -1.55 -9.63 -1.28
C VAL A 26 -1.97 -10.92 -0.61
N LYS A 27 -1.13 -11.95 -0.67
CA LYS A 27 -1.38 -13.23 -0.02
C LYS A 27 -0.99 -13.16 1.46
N MET A 28 -1.80 -13.77 2.31
CA MET A 28 -1.51 -13.97 3.73
C MET A 28 -1.08 -15.42 3.95
N LEU A 29 0.18 -15.64 4.38
CA LEU A 29 0.82 -16.94 4.40
C LEU A 29 1.42 -17.27 5.77
N THR A 30 1.17 -18.49 6.25
CA THR A 30 1.90 -19.08 7.37
C THR A 30 3.34 -19.39 6.98
N ARG A 31 3.56 -19.80 5.70
CA ARG A 31 4.87 -20.12 5.15
C ARG A 31 4.95 -19.76 3.67
N SER A 32 5.95 -18.99 3.32
CA SER A 32 6.40 -18.76 1.94
C SER A 32 7.68 -19.53 1.66
N ALA A 33 8.23 -19.40 0.45
CA ALA A 33 9.53 -19.98 0.10
C ALA A 33 10.69 -19.42 0.95
N HIS A 34 10.56 -18.22 1.49
CA HIS A 34 11.66 -17.48 2.14
C HIS A 34 11.45 -17.22 3.64
N ALA A 35 10.21 -17.21 4.11
CA ALA A 35 9.90 -16.88 5.49
C ALA A 35 8.56 -17.45 5.96
N GLY A 36 8.37 -17.49 7.29
CA GLY A 36 7.09 -17.80 7.93
C GLY A 36 6.35 -16.55 8.42
N MET A 37 5.03 -16.63 8.51
CA MET A 37 4.14 -15.56 8.94
C MET A 37 4.36 -14.28 8.14
N VAL A 38 3.93 -14.26 6.86
CA VAL A 38 4.23 -13.19 5.91
C VAL A 38 3.02 -12.76 5.10
N TYR A 39 3.07 -11.50 4.67
CA TYR A 39 2.35 -11.00 3.50
C TYR A 39 3.25 -11.17 2.27
N GLU A 40 2.67 -11.52 1.15
CA GLU A 40 3.41 -11.66 -0.12
C GLU A 40 2.66 -10.93 -1.25
N PRO A 41 3.24 -9.82 -1.75
CA PRO A 41 4.49 -9.19 -1.32
C PRO A 41 4.39 -8.53 0.06
N ASP A 42 5.55 -8.25 0.69
CA ASP A 42 5.66 -7.55 1.97
C ASP A 42 5.86 -6.03 1.84
N TYR A 43 6.02 -5.55 0.61
CA TYR A 43 6.04 -4.15 0.21
C TYR A 43 5.29 -3.94 -1.10
N LEU A 44 4.45 -2.90 -1.14
CA LEU A 44 3.78 -2.43 -2.35
C LEU A 44 3.94 -0.92 -2.49
N GLN A 45 4.10 -0.46 -3.73
CA GLN A 45 3.89 0.94 -4.10
C GLN A 45 2.70 1.02 -5.03
N ILE A 46 1.71 1.83 -4.68
CA ILE A 46 0.43 1.96 -5.38
C ILE A 46 0.07 3.43 -5.60
N ALA A 47 -0.85 3.70 -6.53
CA ALA A 47 -1.38 5.04 -6.74
C ALA A 47 -2.50 5.36 -5.72
N PRO A 48 -2.71 6.65 -5.38
CA PRO A 48 -3.92 7.05 -4.66
C PRO A 48 -5.19 6.64 -5.42
N GLY A 49 -6.12 5.97 -4.73
CA GLY A 49 -7.34 5.41 -5.31
C GLY A 49 -7.25 3.93 -5.68
N ASP A 50 -6.06 3.32 -5.61
CA ASP A 50 -5.91 1.88 -5.77
C ASP A 50 -6.47 1.11 -4.58
N THR A 51 -6.86 -0.14 -4.84
CA THR A 51 -7.37 -1.07 -3.84
C THR A 51 -6.39 -2.22 -3.63
N VAL A 52 -6.15 -2.58 -2.39
CA VAL A 52 -5.41 -3.81 -2.04
C VAL A 52 -6.37 -4.85 -1.51
N LYS A 53 -6.30 -6.03 -2.09
CA LYS A 53 -7.07 -7.21 -1.75
C LYS A 53 -6.17 -8.20 -1.00
N PHE A 54 -6.42 -8.36 0.30
CA PHE A 54 -5.70 -9.28 1.17
C PHE A 54 -6.39 -10.64 1.16
N ILE A 55 -5.70 -11.66 0.67
CA ILE A 55 -6.25 -13.00 0.45
C ILE A 55 -5.69 -13.96 1.50
N PRO A 56 -6.54 -14.58 2.35
CA PRO A 56 -6.10 -15.57 3.32
C PRO A 56 -5.80 -16.91 2.62
N THR A 57 -4.68 -16.95 1.88
CA THR A 57 -4.25 -18.14 1.11
C THR A 57 -3.99 -19.33 2.04
N GLN A 58 -3.54 -19.05 3.26
CA GLN A 58 -3.47 -20.00 4.35
C GLN A 58 -4.25 -19.45 5.55
N SER A 59 -4.78 -20.34 6.39
CA SER A 59 -5.66 -19.95 7.49
C SER A 59 -4.93 -19.31 8.68
N GLY A 60 -5.67 -18.57 9.52
CA GLY A 60 -5.20 -17.97 10.75
C GLY A 60 -4.76 -16.51 10.63
N HIS A 61 -5.02 -15.86 9.50
CA HIS A 61 -4.51 -14.52 9.21
C HIS A 61 -5.63 -13.50 9.00
N ASN A 62 -5.28 -12.23 9.26
CA ASN A 62 -6.06 -11.06 8.87
C ASN A 62 -5.13 -9.93 8.41
N ALA A 63 -5.70 -8.90 7.82
CA ALA A 63 -5.03 -7.64 7.54
C ALA A 63 -5.68 -6.51 8.34
N ALA A 64 -4.88 -5.71 9.01
CA ALA A 64 -5.32 -4.56 9.76
C ALA A 64 -4.26 -3.45 9.71
N SER A 65 -4.69 -2.21 9.87
CA SER A 65 -3.75 -1.09 10.02
C SER A 65 -2.83 -1.29 11.23
N LEU A 66 -1.54 -0.99 11.05
CA LEU A 66 -0.56 -1.01 12.11
C LEU A 66 -0.59 0.35 12.85
N PRO A 67 -0.94 0.39 14.15
CA PRO A 67 -0.98 1.64 14.90
C PRO A 67 0.36 2.38 14.87
N GLY A 68 0.30 3.69 14.66
CA GLY A 68 1.48 4.56 14.58
C GLY A 68 2.23 4.54 13.24
N VAL A 69 1.76 3.77 12.25
CA VAL A 69 2.30 3.75 10.89
C VAL A 69 1.16 3.97 9.89
N LEU A 70 0.54 5.14 9.98
CA LEU A 70 -0.52 5.60 9.08
C LEU A 70 -0.27 7.05 8.72
N PRO A 71 -0.55 7.48 7.47
CA PRO A 71 -0.53 8.90 7.11
C PRO A 71 -1.61 9.67 7.88
N GLU A 72 -1.35 10.95 8.12
CA GLU A 72 -2.36 11.85 8.69
C GLU A 72 -3.61 11.90 7.79
N GLY A 73 -4.78 11.82 8.39
CA GLY A 73 -6.07 11.79 7.69
C GLY A 73 -6.48 10.44 7.12
N ALA A 74 -5.60 9.43 7.15
CA ALA A 74 -5.96 8.09 6.72
C ALA A 74 -6.87 7.37 7.74
N GLN A 75 -7.85 6.62 7.22
CA GLN A 75 -8.74 5.79 8.03
C GLN A 75 -8.08 4.45 8.33
N ALA A 76 -8.06 4.07 9.61
CA ALA A 76 -7.62 2.73 10.01
C ALA A 76 -8.69 1.69 9.65
N PHE A 77 -8.25 0.48 9.29
CA PHE A 77 -9.14 -0.64 9.01
C PHE A 77 -8.71 -1.90 9.78
N LYS A 78 -9.64 -2.84 9.90
CA LYS A 78 -9.42 -4.14 10.55
C LYS A 78 -10.26 -5.21 9.86
N GLY A 79 -9.61 -6.07 9.09
CA GLY A 79 -10.21 -7.28 8.51
C GLY A 79 -10.41 -8.38 9.55
N GLN A 80 -11.31 -9.31 9.25
CA GLN A 80 -11.56 -10.48 10.08
C GLN A 80 -10.59 -11.62 9.75
N ILE A 81 -10.32 -12.49 10.73
CA ILE A 81 -9.45 -13.66 10.52
C ILE A 81 -10.10 -14.60 9.51
N ASN A 82 -9.31 -15.13 8.57
CA ASN A 82 -9.72 -16.04 7.51
C ASN A 82 -10.71 -15.44 6.49
N GLN A 83 -10.89 -14.13 6.49
CA GLN A 83 -11.71 -13.46 5.49
C GLN A 83 -10.85 -12.61 4.57
N GLU A 84 -11.21 -12.59 3.31
CA GLU A 84 -10.68 -11.65 2.35
C GLU A 84 -11.04 -10.22 2.77
N THR A 85 -10.10 -9.32 2.65
CA THR A 85 -10.29 -7.91 3.03
C THR A 85 -9.84 -7.04 1.87
N GLU A 86 -10.72 -6.18 1.39
CA GLU A 86 -10.41 -5.16 0.39
C GLU A 86 -10.34 -3.79 1.06
N GLN A 87 -9.27 -3.05 0.77
CA GLN A 87 -9.09 -1.68 1.26
C GLN A 87 -8.62 -0.77 0.13
N THR A 88 -9.37 0.29 -0.11
CA THR A 88 -8.97 1.37 -1.04
C THR A 88 -8.14 2.41 -0.29
N PHE A 89 -7.01 2.81 -0.87
CA PHE A 89 -6.06 3.75 -0.29
C PHE A 89 -6.08 5.07 -1.05
N THR A 90 -6.67 6.11 -0.47
CA THR A 90 -6.84 7.41 -1.13
C THR A 90 -5.86 8.48 -0.62
N VAL A 91 -5.41 8.39 0.63
CA VAL A 91 -4.50 9.36 1.24
C VAL A 91 -3.05 8.96 0.92
N PRO A 92 -2.25 9.81 0.25
CA PRO A 92 -0.83 9.52 0.01
C PRO A 92 -0.03 9.35 1.30
N GLY A 93 0.95 8.46 1.28
CA GLY A 93 1.86 8.22 2.39
C GLY A 93 2.15 6.75 2.64
N LEU A 94 2.84 6.47 3.74
CA LEU A 94 3.26 5.13 4.13
C LEU A 94 2.27 4.52 5.13
N TYR A 95 1.78 3.35 4.80
CA TYR A 95 0.89 2.55 5.64
C TYR A 95 1.60 1.30 6.12
N GLY A 96 1.57 1.06 7.43
CA GLY A 96 1.91 -0.23 7.99
C GLY A 96 0.67 -1.11 8.10
N ILE A 97 0.82 -2.36 7.73
CA ILE A 97 -0.22 -3.40 7.85
C ILE A 97 0.31 -4.50 8.77
N GLN A 98 -0.56 -5.03 9.62
CA GLN A 98 -0.25 -6.10 10.56
C GLN A 98 -1.25 -7.25 10.47
N CYS A 99 -0.79 -8.45 10.74
CA CYS A 99 -1.67 -9.55 11.13
C CYS A 99 -1.76 -9.57 12.67
N ILE A 100 -2.94 -9.27 13.21
CA ILE A 100 -3.09 -9.06 14.67
C ILE A 100 -2.59 -10.26 15.48
N PRO A 101 -2.99 -11.53 15.22
CA PRO A 101 -2.51 -12.66 15.98
C PRO A 101 -1.02 -12.96 15.82
N HIS A 102 -0.38 -12.48 14.75
CA HIS A 102 1.01 -12.83 14.43
C HIS A 102 1.97 -11.62 14.38
N LEU A 103 1.58 -10.47 14.95
CA LEU A 103 2.43 -9.28 15.03
C LEU A 103 3.76 -9.57 15.73
N ALA A 104 3.73 -10.28 16.88
CA ALA A 104 4.93 -10.67 17.60
C ALA A 104 5.86 -11.60 16.80
N MET A 105 5.31 -12.32 15.83
CA MET A 105 6.06 -13.17 14.89
C MET A 105 6.58 -12.40 13.69
N GLY A 106 6.29 -11.11 13.61
CA GLY A 106 6.74 -10.22 12.55
C GLY A 106 5.86 -10.27 11.28
N MET A 107 4.59 -10.67 11.37
CA MET A 107 3.70 -10.63 10.21
C MET A 107 3.20 -9.21 9.97
N VAL A 108 3.99 -8.47 9.21
CA VAL A 108 3.78 -7.07 8.85
C VAL A 108 4.16 -6.84 7.40
N MET A 109 3.64 -5.76 6.80
CA MET A 109 4.05 -5.25 5.49
C MET A 109 3.92 -3.73 5.43
N LEU A 110 4.45 -3.13 4.39
CA LEU A 110 4.31 -1.71 4.07
C LEU A 110 3.61 -1.50 2.73
N ILE A 111 2.75 -0.49 2.69
CA ILE A 111 2.15 0.00 1.45
C ILE A 111 2.50 1.48 1.33
N GLN A 112 3.20 1.85 0.27
CA GLN A 112 3.44 3.23 -0.11
C GLN A 112 2.38 3.67 -1.10
N VAL A 113 1.58 4.63 -0.72
CA VAL A 113 0.58 5.27 -1.59
C VAL A 113 1.17 6.55 -2.17
N GLY A 114 1.24 6.63 -3.50
CA GLY A 114 1.89 7.74 -4.20
C GLY A 114 3.41 7.73 -4.05
N GLU A 115 4.02 8.91 -4.22
CA GLU A 115 5.46 9.06 -4.13
C GLU A 115 5.98 8.97 -2.69
N PRO A 116 7.12 8.30 -2.46
CA PRO A 116 7.74 8.25 -1.16
C PRO A 116 8.20 9.64 -0.67
N SER A 117 7.98 9.93 0.61
CA SER A 117 8.55 11.13 1.24
C SER A 117 10.09 11.07 1.21
N ALA A 118 10.73 12.24 1.05
CA ALA A 118 12.17 12.36 1.20
C ALA A 118 12.64 12.09 2.64
N THR A 119 11.76 12.28 3.63
CA THR A 119 12.04 11.99 5.04
C THR A 119 11.83 10.51 5.32
N ALA A 120 12.81 9.88 5.96
CA ALA A 120 12.67 8.49 6.40
C ALA A 120 11.51 8.35 7.41
N PRO A 121 10.65 7.33 7.28
CA PRO A 121 9.56 7.12 8.21
C PRO A 121 10.09 6.73 9.59
N VAL A 122 9.45 7.23 10.64
CA VAL A 122 9.74 6.82 12.02
C VAL A 122 8.81 5.69 12.40
N LEU A 123 9.37 4.51 12.65
CA LEU A 123 8.61 3.36 13.12
C LEU A 123 8.48 3.41 14.65
N PRO A 124 7.31 3.04 15.23
CA PRO A 124 7.12 3.01 16.68
C PRO A 124 8.10 2.05 17.37
N ALA A 125 8.90 2.56 18.32
CA ALA A 125 9.86 1.74 19.06
C ALA A 125 9.21 0.66 19.95
N THR A 126 7.91 0.76 20.17
CA THR A 126 7.11 -0.20 20.95
C THR A 126 6.74 -1.46 20.19
N LEU A 127 7.00 -1.50 18.87
CA LEU A 127 6.73 -2.68 18.07
C LEU A 127 7.64 -3.86 18.48
N PRO A 128 7.14 -5.11 18.36
CA PRO A 128 7.97 -6.29 18.55
C PRO A 128 9.20 -6.26 17.64
N LYS A 129 10.34 -6.70 18.17
CA LYS A 129 11.62 -6.67 17.44
C LYS A 129 11.53 -7.29 16.04
N ARG A 130 10.88 -8.44 15.90
CA ARG A 130 10.70 -9.10 14.59
C ARG A 130 9.89 -8.26 13.59
N ALA A 131 8.87 -7.55 14.08
CA ALA A 131 8.08 -6.65 13.24
C ALA A 131 8.93 -5.46 12.78
N LEU A 132 9.70 -4.84 13.70
CA LEU A 132 10.63 -3.75 13.36
C LEU A 132 11.68 -4.20 12.35
N ASP A 133 12.31 -5.35 12.55
CA ASP A 133 13.34 -5.88 11.64
C ASP A 133 12.76 -6.05 10.21
N ARG A 134 11.56 -6.62 10.08
CA ARG A 134 10.90 -6.81 8.78
C ARG A 134 10.48 -5.51 8.11
N LEU A 135 9.91 -4.58 8.88
CA LEU A 135 9.56 -3.26 8.34
C LEU A 135 10.80 -2.52 7.84
N ASN A 136 11.92 -2.59 8.57
CA ASN A 136 13.17 -1.99 8.14
C ASN A 136 13.72 -2.65 6.86
N LEU A 137 13.63 -3.98 6.71
CA LEU A 137 14.00 -4.67 5.48
C LEU A 137 13.12 -4.24 4.31
N ALA A 138 11.80 -4.13 4.51
CA ALA A 138 10.87 -3.65 3.50
C ALA A 138 11.16 -2.20 3.08
N LEU A 139 11.57 -1.33 4.01
CA LEU A 139 12.01 0.03 3.70
C LEU A 139 13.31 0.07 2.89
N GLN A 140 14.23 -0.88 3.11
CA GLN A 140 15.47 -0.98 2.34
C GLN A 140 15.22 -1.46 0.92
N SER A 141 14.33 -2.46 0.72
CA SER A 141 13.97 -2.97 -0.61
C SER A 141 13.32 -1.90 -1.49
N ARG A 142 12.59 -0.94 -0.90
CA ARG A 142 12.06 0.24 -1.56
C ARG A 142 13.13 1.07 -2.29
N GLN A 143 14.34 1.13 -1.74
CA GLN A 143 15.43 1.96 -2.30
C GLN A 143 16.15 1.30 -3.48
N VAL A 144 16.04 -0.01 -3.64
CA VAL A 144 16.70 -0.78 -4.70
C VAL A 144 15.86 -0.85 -5.99
N ALA A 145 14.57 -0.56 -5.90
CA ALA A 145 13.62 -0.64 -7.02
C ALA A 145 13.54 0.65 -7.88
N LYS A 146 14.52 1.58 -7.76
CA LYS A 146 14.62 2.80 -8.57
C LYS A 146 15.61 2.65 -9.72
#